data_78b8bf5d5262e37e9e32d7183ef50117
#
_entry.id   78b8bf5d5262e37e9e32d7183ef50117
#
_cell.length_a   1.000
_cell.length_b   1.000
_cell.length_c   1.000
_cell.angle_alpha   90.00
_cell.angle_beta   90.00
_cell.angle_gamma   90.00
#
_symmetry.space_group_name_H-M   'P 1'
#
loop_
_entity.id
_entity.type
_entity.pdbx_description
1 polymer ?
#
loop_
_entity_poly.entity_id
_entity_poly.type
_entity_poly.pdbx_seq_one_letter_code
_entity_poly.pdbx_strand_id
1 'polypeptide(L)'
;MKHLSKTPVLFSNYIFLLKSIAIFLLFCSCSSSSESQVYGQDNLHNIKPYLSQYNLKGKIKTLYYYNGYYSETFHFNKQGFLTHIDSGLHQKLSYNQQGKLTKIYSERDEIIFTYLPNNTVKQEWTSDFGNSTLYYIYNNKGNLLSEESKGDGNYKYLYEYDSQGRLLVKKYDFAYMKALKETEIDMGLSEQSFMKLYEYDTAGNLKKYTEYNRQGDIEKIDIYKEGFLVEIQRYERDELFEKSIFTYDNRKEQETVYDQEGTPIRLAMYNTTFDTQGNLILKTKEYEEIPNNTNKEKTIKVIEKREIEYYP
;
A
#
# COMPACT_ATOMS: atom_id res chain seq x y z
N MET A 1 28.48 31.17 -26.25
CA MET A 1 27.34 31.21 -25.29
C MET A 1 26.46 30.02 -25.59
N LYS A 2 26.54 28.98 -24.77
CA LYS A 2 25.65 27.78 -24.86
C LYS A 2 24.70 27.83 -23.67
N HIS A 3 23.42 28.10 -23.95
CA HIS A 3 22.35 27.93 -22.98
C HIS A 3 22.10 26.43 -22.75
N LEU A 4 22.50 25.92 -21.60
CA LEU A 4 22.06 24.65 -21.07
C LEU A 4 20.69 24.90 -20.41
N SER A 5 19.62 24.45 -21.05
CA SER A 5 18.30 24.34 -20.43
C SER A 5 18.34 23.22 -19.38
N LYS A 6 18.27 23.59 -18.11
CA LYS A 6 18.02 22.67 -17.02
C LYS A 6 16.54 22.28 -17.07
N THR A 7 16.23 21.10 -17.55
CA THR A 7 14.90 20.45 -17.37
C THR A 7 14.75 20.07 -15.89
N PRO A 8 13.65 20.37 -15.25
CA PRO A 8 13.49 20.12 -13.83
C PRO A 8 13.18 18.64 -13.57
N VAL A 9 13.99 18.05 -12.70
CA VAL A 9 13.85 16.69 -12.12
C VAL A 9 12.57 16.54 -11.26
N LEU A 10 11.73 17.56 -11.19
CA LEU A 10 10.51 17.62 -10.39
C LEU A 10 9.33 16.78 -10.94
N PHE A 11 9.38 16.33 -12.19
CA PHE A 11 8.25 15.64 -12.84
C PHE A 11 8.01 14.21 -12.34
N SER A 12 9.07 13.49 -11.96
CA SER A 12 8.96 12.09 -11.54
C SER A 12 8.22 11.91 -10.19
N ASN A 13 8.45 12.84 -9.26
CA ASN A 13 7.90 12.72 -7.89
C ASN A 13 6.40 13.03 -7.79
N TYR A 14 5.83 13.82 -8.70
CA TYR A 14 4.40 14.18 -8.67
C TYR A 14 3.50 13.09 -9.27
N ILE A 15 3.94 12.44 -10.34
CA ILE A 15 3.23 11.29 -10.92
C ILE A 15 3.24 10.11 -9.91
N PHE A 16 4.32 10.00 -9.13
CA PHE A 16 4.44 9.02 -8.05
C PHE A 16 3.45 9.29 -6.90
N LEU A 17 3.23 10.56 -6.55
CA LEU A 17 2.33 10.93 -5.45
C LEU A 17 0.86 10.63 -5.80
N LEU A 18 0.42 10.90 -7.02
CA LEU A 18 -0.97 10.69 -7.45
C LEU A 18 -1.28 9.24 -7.82
N LYS A 19 -0.32 8.52 -8.41
CA LYS A 19 -0.40 7.05 -8.52
C LYS A 19 -0.39 6.40 -7.13
N SER A 20 0.33 6.95 -6.17
CA SER A 20 0.30 6.52 -4.77
C SER A 20 -1.06 6.74 -4.13
N ILE A 21 -1.82 7.78 -4.42
CA ILE A 21 -3.12 8.02 -3.77
C ILE A 21 -4.19 7.07 -4.31
N ALA A 22 -4.27 6.80 -5.60
CA ALA A 22 -5.15 5.75 -6.14
C ALA A 22 -4.61 4.35 -5.82
N ILE A 23 -3.28 4.16 -5.75
CA ILE A 23 -2.59 2.94 -5.35
C ILE A 23 -2.42 2.87 -3.83
N PHE A 24 -2.33 4.02 -3.13
CA PHE A 24 -2.23 4.09 -1.67
C PHE A 24 -3.52 3.66 -0.95
N LEU A 25 -4.64 3.70 -1.62
CA LEU A 25 -5.86 3.02 -1.19
C LEU A 25 -5.71 1.49 -1.23
N LEU A 26 -4.65 0.96 -1.85
CA LEU A 26 -4.32 -0.46 -2.00
C LEU A 26 -3.17 -0.95 -1.11
N PHE A 27 -2.29 -0.08 -0.56
CA PHE A 27 -1.01 -0.54 -0.03
C PHE A 27 -0.63 -0.06 1.37
N CYS A 28 -1.49 0.61 2.13
CA CYS A 28 -1.20 0.92 3.53
C CYS A 28 -1.63 -0.22 4.46
N SER A 29 -1.06 -1.40 4.30
CA SER A 29 -1.23 -2.51 5.25
C SER A 29 0.11 -3.15 5.62
N CYS A 30 0.99 -2.35 6.22
CA CYS A 30 2.08 -2.87 7.03
C CYS A 30 1.97 -2.25 8.41
N SER A 31 0.90 -2.54 9.13
CA SER A 31 0.86 -2.43 10.58
C SER A 31 0.42 -3.79 11.10
N SER A 32 1.31 -4.44 11.82
CA SER A 32 1.09 -5.64 12.60
C SER A 32 -0.10 -5.45 13.54
N SER A 33 -1.28 -5.80 13.10
CA SER A 33 -2.40 -6.10 13.97
C SER A 33 -2.85 -7.51 13.66
N SER A 34 -2.92 -8.32 14.68
CA SER A 34 -3.29 -9.74 14.71
C SER A 34 -4.77 -9.99 14.38
N GLU A 35 -5.21 -9.49 13.24
CA GLU A 35 -6.41 -9.98 12.59
C GLU A 35 -5.97 -10.33 11.17
N SER A 36 -6.19 -11.57 10.79
CA SER A 36 -5.98 -12.08 9.45
C SER A 36 -6.69 -11.16 8.45
N GLN A 37 -6.01 -10.11 8.01
CA GLN A 37 -6.48 -9.35 6.88
C GLN A 37 -6.46 -10.32 5.71
N VAL A 38 -7.63 -10.66 5.23
CA VAL A 38 -7.83 -11.38 3.99
C VAL A 38 -7.29 -10.46 2.90
N TYR A 39 -5.98 -10.60 2.63
CA TYR A 39 -5.34 -9.98 1.47
C TYR A 39 -6.04 -10.55 0.24
N GLY A 40 -6.91 -9.79 -0.39
CA GLY A 40 -7.59 -10.25 -1.60
C GLY A 40 -8.98 -9.69 -1.84
N GLN A 41 -9.55 -8.94 -0.91
CA GLN A 41 -10.84 -8.27 -1.13
C GLN A 41 -10.72 -6.75 -1.11
N ASP A 42 -9.72 -6.21 -1.76
CA ASP A 42 -9.71 -4.78 -2.09
C ASP A 42 -10.73 -4.52 -3.19
N ASN A 43 -12.00 -4.64 -2.80
CA ASN A 43 -13.09 -4.08 -3.57
C ASN A 43 -12.99 -2.56 -3.47
N LEU A 44 -12.14 -1.93 -4.27
CA LEU A 44 -12.02 -0.48 -4.48
C LEU A 44 -13.37 0.22 -4.61
N HIS A 45 -14.42 -0.53 -4.85
CA HIS A 45 -15.74 -0.04 -5.19
C HIS A 45 -16.79 -0.20 -4.09
N ASN A 46 -16.48 -0.93 -3.03
CA ASN A 46 -17.33 -1.04 -1.83
C ASN A 46 -16.67 -0.30 -0.67
N ILE A 47 -16.80 1.00 -0.64
CA ILE A 47 -16.08 1.89 0.29
C ILE A 47 -16.71 1.95 1.69
N LYS A 48 -17.20 0.85 2.19
CA LYS A 48 -17.15 0.58 3.62
C LYS A 48 -15.72 0.19 4.09
N PRO A 49 -14.73 0.01 3.20
CA PRO A 49 -13.39 -0.43 3.53
C PRO A 49 -12.52 0.61 4.19
N TYR A 50 -12.79 1.92 4.07
CA TYR A 50 -11.89 2.89 4.70
C TYR A 50 -11.81 2.73 6.22
N LEU A 51 -12.94 2.50 6.88
CA LEU A 51 -12.92 2.21 8.32
C LEU A 51 -12.21 0.90 8.60
N SER A 52 -12.42 -0.15 7.78
CA SER A 52 -11.77 -1.45 7.93
C SER A 52 -10.30 -1.42 7.51
N GLN A 53 -9.94 -0.66 6.48
CA GLN A 53 -8.56 -0.49 6.01
C GLN A 53 -7.64 0.10 7.09
N TYR A 54 -8.15 1.06 7.86
CA TYR A 54 -7.43 1.61 9.01
C TYR A 54 -7.74 0.86 10.31
N ASN A 55 -8.45 -0.26 10.23
CA ASN A 55 -8.91 -1.05 11.38
C ASN A 55 -9.62 -0.19 12.44
N LEU A 56 -10.49 0.72 11.97
CA LEU A 56 -11.18 1.69 12.80
C LEU A 56 -12.49 1.14 13.35
N LYS A 57 -12.74 1.39 14.63
CA LYS A 57 -13.97 0.99 15.34
C LYS A 57 -14.77 2.22 15.74
N GLY A 58 -16.09 2.07 15.76
CA GLY A 58 -17.00 3.15 16.16
C GLY A 58 -17.50 4.00 14.98
N LYS A 59 -18.30 5.01 15.33
CA LYS A 59 -18.87 5.95 14.35
C LYS A 59 -17.93 7.12 14.14
N ILE A 60 -16.92 6.94 13.30
CA ILE A 60 -15.89 7.93 13.02
C ILE A 60 -16.48 9.09 12.21
N LYS A 61 -16.21 10.31 12.63
CA LYS A 61 -16.52 11.55 11.91
C LYS A 61 -15.28 12.06 11.17
N THR A 62 -14.14 12.10 11.87
CA THR A 62 -12.88 12.60 11.33
C THR A 62 -11.73 11.73 11.81
N LEU A 63 -10.78 11.44 10.92
CA LEU A 63 -9.51 10.81 11.23
C LEU A 63 -8.38 11.69 10.71
N TYR A 64 -7.61 12.29 11.60
CA TYR A 64 -6.29 12.80 11.26
C TYR A 64 -5.29 11.64 11.32
N TYR A 65 -4.52 11.47 10.27
CA TYR A 65 -3.54 10.42 10.10
C TYR A 65 -2.18 11.00 9.73
N TYR A 66 -1.14 10.59 10.45
CA TYR A 66 0.25 10.91 10.18
C TYR A 66 1.07 9.62 10.15
N ASN A 67 1.87 9.40 9.12
CA ASN A 67 2.66 8.17 8.93
C ASN A 67 4.17 8.39 9.04
N GLY A 68 4.61 9.45 9.70
CA GLY A 68 6.03 9.79 9.84
C GLY A 68 6.60 10.66 8.72
N TYR A 69 5.89 10.79 7.59
CA TYR A 69 6.32 11.56 6.41
C TYR A 69 5.32 12.61 5.98
N TYR A 70 4.05 12.28 5.98
CA TYR A 70 2.95 13.18 5.60
C TYR A 70 1.75 12.99 6.51
N SER A 71 0.85 13.95 6.45
CA SER A 71 -0.41 13.91 7.18
C SER A 71 -1.59 14.14 6.27
N GLU A 72 -2.70 13.49 6.60
CA GLU A 72 -3.97 13.62 5.91
C GLU A 72 -5.11 13.65 6.93
N THR A 73 -6.21 14.32 6.58
CA THR A 73 -7.43 14.29 7.36
C THR A 73 -8.55 13.71 6.53
N PHE A 74 -9.15 12.65 7.02
CA PHE A 74 -10.25 11.93 6.39
C PHE A 74 -11.56 12.30 7.08
N HIS A 75 -12.59 12.65 6.30
CA HIS A 75 -13.91 13.00 6.80
C HIS A 75 -14.93 11.97 6.34
N PHE A 76 -15.70 11.44 7.27
CA PHE A 76 -16.70 10.42 7.01
C PHE A 76 -18.12 10.97 7.26
N ASN A 77 -19.09 10.46 6.53
CA ASN A 77 -20.49 10.70 6.85
C ASN A 77 -21.00 9.74 7.94
N LYS A 78 -22.23 9.95 8.42
CA LYS A 78 -22.83 9.10 9.47
C LYS A 78 -23.00 7.62 9.09
N GLN A 79 -22.99 7.30 7.79
CA GLN A 79 -23.04 5.93 7.26
C GLN A 79 -21.65 5.28 7.20
N GLY A 80 -20.58 6.03 7.49
CA GLY A 80 -19.18 5.57 7.44
C GLY A 80 -18.51 5.66 6.06
N PHE A 81 -19.12 6.35 5.10
CA PHE A 81 -18.48 6.63 3.81
C PHE A 81 -17.51 7.79 3.93
N LEU A 82 -16.34 7.65 3.35
CA LEU A 82 -15.36 8.73 3.22
C LEU A 82 -15.89 9.77 2.22
N THR A 83 -15.98 11.02 2.63
CA THR A 83 -16.51 12.11 1.79
C THR A 83 -15.45 13.12 1.37
N HIS A 84 -14.38 13.22 2.13
CA HIS A 84 -13.36 14.24 1.97
C HIS A 84 -12.01 13.73 2.44
N ILE A 85 -10.95 14.13 1.74
CA ILE A 85 -9.56 13.99 2.19
C ILE A 85 -8.93 15.35 2.13
N ASP A 86 -8.56 15.89 3.28
CA ASP A 86 -7.72 17.08 3.37
C ASP A 86 -6.27 16.64 3.40
N SER A 87 -5.72 16.56 2.23
CA SER A 87 -4.29 16.51 1.94
C SER A 87 -3.95 17.78 1.20
N GLY A 88 -2.71 17.95 0.75
CA GLY A 88 -2.33 19.10 -0.06
C GLY A 88 -3.20 19.37 -1.31
N LEU A 89 -4.12 18.46 -1.66
CA LEU A 89 -4.98 18.53 -2.86
C LEU A 89 -6.49 18.59 -2.58
N HIS A 90 -6.94 18.61 -1.35
CA HIS A 90 -8.37 18.71 -0.96
C HIS A 90 -9.33 17.88 -1.83
N GLN A 91 -9.31 16.56 -1.65
CA GLN A 91 -10.10 15.65 -2.47
C GLN A 91 -11.52 15.49 -1.92
N LYS A 92 -12.52 15.47 -2.82
CA LYS A 92 -13.91 15.17 -2.51
C LYS A 92 -14.36 13.90 -3.23
N LEU A 93 -15.15 13.06 -2.54
CA LEU A 93 -15.62 11.78 -3.04
C LEU A 93 -17.13 11.81 -3.22
N SER A 94 -17.61 11.22 -4.33
CA SER A 94 -19.03 11.10 -4.64
C SER A 94 -19.40 9.65 -4.87
N TYR A 95 -20.62 9.30 -4.46
CA TYR A 95 -21.16 7.94 -4.52
C TYR A 95 -22.51 7.91 -5.21
N ASN A 96 -22.84 6.81 -5.87
CA ASN A 96 -24.18 6.58 -6.38
C ASN A 96 -25.13 6.11 -5.28
N GLN A 97 -26.41 5.91 -5.62
CA GLN A 97 -27.44 5.45 -4.68
C GLN A 97 -27.16 4.06 -4.10
N GLN A 98 -26.32 3.26 -4.74
CA GLN A 98 -25.91 1.92 -4.30
C GLN A 98 -24.68 1.96 -3.38
N GLY A 99 -24.16 3.17 -3.07
CA GLY A 99 -22.96 3.35 -2.26
C GLY A 99 -21.65 3.06 -2.99
N LYS A 100 -21.67 2.96 -4.33
CA LYS A 100 -20.45 2.77 -5.12
C LYS A 100 -19.81 4.12 -5.43
N LEU A 101 -18.49 4.22 -5.31
CA LEU A 101 -17.71 5.42 -5.64
C LEU A 101 -17.85 5.72 -7.13
N THR A 102 -18.23 6.95 -7.47
CA THR A 102 -18.38 7.37 -8.86
C THR A 102 -17.37 8.44 -9.25
N LYS A 103 -16.87 9.20 -8.28
CA LYS A 103 -15.96 10.30 -8.58
C LYS A 103 -15.09 10.66 -7.38
N ILE A 104 -13.82 10.96 -7.66
CA ILE A 104 -12.92 11.68 -6.78
C ILE A 104 -12.49 12.93 -7.55
N TYR A 105 -12.52 14.08 -6.93
CA TYR A 105 -12.04 15.30 -7.58
C TYR A 105 -11.31 16.19 -6.60
N SER A 106 -10.32 16.91 -7.08
CA SER A 106 -9.57 17.96 -6.43
C SER A 106 -9.56 19.22 -7.32
N GLU A 107 -8.82 20.25 -6.94
CA GLU A 107 -8.65 21.44 -7.77
C GLU A 107 -7.93 21.17 -9.10
N ARG A 108 -7.12 20.09 -9.17
CA ARG A 108 -6.26 19.79 -10.34
C ARG A 108 -6.58 18.46 -11.02
N ASP A 109 -7.31 17.59 -10.36
CA ASP A 109 -7.50 16.22 -10.80
C ASP A 109 -8.95 15.79 -10.66
N GLU A 110 -9.37 15.00 -11.61
CA GLU A 110 -10.65 14.32 -11.59
C GLU A 110 -10.45 12.83 -11.89
N ILE A 111 -11.06 11.98 -11.07
CA ILE A 111 -11.11 10.53 -11.29
C ILE A 111 -12.58 10.13 -11.35
N ILE A 112 -12.98 9.52 -12.47
CA ILE A 112 -14.34 9.04 -12.69
C ILE A 112 -14.33 7.52 -12.72
N PHE A 113 -15.26 6.90 -11.99
CA PHE A 113 -15.47 5.46 -11.97
C PHE A 113 -16.76 5.10 -12.70
N THR A 114 -16.64 4.29 -13.75
CA THR A 114 -17.76 3.77 -14.55
C THR A 114 -17.85 2.27 -14.37
N TYR A 115 -19.01 1.79 -13.91
CA TYR A 115 -19.27 0.37 -13.71
C TYR A 115 -19.87 -0.21 -14.99
N LEU A 116 -19.05 -0.99 -15.68
CA LEU A 116 -19.39 -1.62 -16.97
C LEU A 116 -19.99 -3.01 -16.75
N PRO A 117 -20.66 -3.59 -17.79
CA PRO A 117 -21.03 -5.00 -17.80
C PRO A 117 -19.83 -5.93 -17.55
N ASN A 118 -20.10 -7.21 -17.25
CA ASN A 118 -19.09 -8.24 -17.02
C ASN A 118 -18.14 -7.96 -15.84
N ASN A 119 -18.66 -7.33 -14.78
CA ASN A 119 -17.90 -7.02 -13.56
C ASN A 119 -16.62 -6.22 -13.85
N THR A 120 -16.68 -5.31 -14.78
CA THR A 120 -15.56 -4.42 -15.13
C THR A 120 -15.81 -3.04 -14.54
N VAL A 121 -14.78 -2.45 -13.96
CA VAL A 121 -14.79 -1.05 -13.56
C VAL A 121 -13.74 -0.31 -14.36
N LYS A 122 -14.16 0.77 -14.99
CA LYS A 122 -13.30 1.72 -15.67
C LYS A 122 -13.06 2.90 -14.75
N GLN A 123 -11.81 3.25 -14.56
CA GLN A 123 -11.37 4.46 -13.88
C GLN A 123 -10.71 5.37 -14.91
N GLU A 124 -11.19 6.59 -15.03
CA GLU A 124 -10.61 7.62 -15.88
C GLU A 124 -10.04 8.71 -14.99
N TRP A 125 -8.75 8.95 -15.13
CA TRP A 125 -8.06 10.04 -14.47
C TRP A 125 -7.73 11.14 -15.47
N THR A 126 -8.07 12.37 -15.12
CA THR A 126 -7.78 13.58 -15.88
C THR A 126 -7.11 14.59 -14.98
N SER A 127 -6.01 15.17 -15.43
CA SER A 127 -5.30 16.24 -14.72
C SER A 127 -4.67 17.23 -15.70
N ASP A 128 -4.13 18.31 -15.16
CA ASP A 128 -3.32 19.27 -15.93
C ASP A 128 -2.05 18.63 -16.54
N PHE A 129 -1.66 17.45 -16.07
CA PHE A 129 -0.41 16.77 -16.44
C PHE A 129 -0.60 15.57 -17.39
N GLY A 130 -1.83 15.16 -17.65
CA GLY A 130 -2.12 14.03 -18.51
C GLY A 130 -3.40 13.30 -18.16
N ASN A 131 -3.69 12.27 -18.95
CA ASN A 131 -4.88 11.44 -18.77
C ASN A 131 -4.47 9.97 -18.75
N SER A 132 -5.10 9.19 -17.89
CA SER A 132 -4.95 7.74 -17.91
C SER A 132 -6.27 7.03 -17.70
N THR A 133 -6.34 5.80 -18.19
CA THR A 133 -7.51 4.96 -18.00
C THR A 133 -7.08 3.61 -17.44
N LEU A 134 -7.72 3.20 -16.33
CA LEU A 134 -7.51 1.89 -15.74
C LEU A 134 -8.78 1.06 -15.87
N TYR A 135 -8.60 -0.22 -16.13
CA TYR A 135 -9.67 -1.22 -16.16
C TYR A 135 -9.41 -2.27 -15.09
N TYR A 136 -10.39 -2.48 -14.22
CA TYR A 136 -10.37 -3.52 -13.19
C TYR A 136 -11.41 -4.56 -13.57
N ILE A 137 -10.99 -5.80 -13.76
CA ILE A 137 -11.87 -6.91 -14.15
C ILE A 137 -11.99 -7.87 -12.97
N TYR A 138 -13.21 -8.13 -12.55
CA TYR A 138 -13.52 -8.99 -11.41
C TYR A 138 -14.20 -10.29 -11.85
N ASN A 139 -14.03 -11.35 -11.09
CA ASN A 139 -14.85 -12.55 -11.24
C ASN A 139 -16.24 -12.37 -10.57
N ASN A 140 -17.09 -13.38 -10.73
CA ASN A 140 -18.45 -13.35 -10.14
C ASN A 140 -18.46 -13.40 -8.60
N LYS A 141 -17.32 -13.73 -7.96
CA LYS A 141 -17.14 -13.69 -6.51
C LYS A 141 -16.64 -12.33 -6.01
N GLY A 142 -16.35 -11.39 -6.93
CA GLY A 142 -15.82 -10.07 -6.60
C GLY A 142 -14.29 -10.02 -6.48
N ASN A 143 -13.56 -11.07 -6.78
CA ASN A 143 -12.10 -11.06 -6.78
C ASN A 143 -11.57 -10.40 -8.05
N LEU A 144 -10.58 -9.52 -7.92
CA LEU A 144 -9.91 -8.83 -9.03
C LEU A 144 -9.08 -9.83 -9.86
N LEU A 145 -9.38 -9.99 -11.14
CA LEU A 145 -8.67 -10.88 -12.04
C LEU A 145 -7.55 -10.17 -12.80
N SER A 146 -7.79 -8.92 -13.16
CA SER A 146 -6.76 -8.11 -13.83
C SER A 146 -6.96 -6.62 -13.59
N GLU A 147 -5.86 -5.90 -13.65
CA GLU A 147 -5.76 -4.45 -13.67
C GLU A 147 -4.96 -4.06 -14.90
N GLU A 148 -5.51 -3.19 -15.76
CA GLU A 148 -4.89 -2.76 -17.00
C GLU A 148 -4.91 -1.24 -17.07
N SER A 149 -3.74 -0.62 -17.22
CA SER A 149 -3.59 0.82 -17.47
C SER A 149 -3.39 1.09 -18.95
N LYS A 150 -4.08 2.13 -19.46
CA LYS A 150 -3.93 2.67 -20.82
C LYS A 150 -3.70 4.18 -20.78
N GLY A 151 -2.78 4.66 -21.60
CA GLY A 151 -2.35 6.05 -21.63
C GLY A 151 -0.92 6.20 -21.17
N ASP A 152 -0.64 7.21 -20.35
CA ASP A 152 0.70 7.43 -19.82
C ASP A 152 1.10 6.29 -18.87
N GLY A 153 1.97 5.37 -19.34
CA GLY A 153 2.45 4.21 -18.59
C GLY A 153 1.50 3.00 -18.70
N ASN A 154 1.45 2.40 -19.87
CA ASN A 154 0.69 1.17 -20.08
C ASN A 154 1.26 0.01 -19.28
N TYR A 155 0.40 -0.68 -18.53
CA TYR A 155 0.75 -1.90 -17.81
C TYR A 155 -0.46 -2.81 -17.63
N LYS A 156 -0.19 -4.09 -17.33
CA LYS A 156 -1.23 -5.02 -16.93
C LYS A 156 -0.73 -5.98 -15.86
N TYR A 157 -1.53 -6.13 -14.79
CA TYR A 157 -1.35 -7.14 -13.76
C TYR A 157 -2.43 -8.19 -13.85
N LEU A 158 -2.05 -9.43 -13.56
CA LEU A 158 -2.93 -10.58 -13.43
C LEU A 158 -2.93 -11.07 -11.98
N TYR A 159 -4.10 -11.54 -11.51
CA TYR A 159 -4.32 -11.99 -10.16
C TYR A 159 -4.87 -13.42 -10.17
N GLU A 160 -4.28 -14.32 -9.38
CA GLU A 160 -4.69 -15.69 -9.25
C GLU A 160 -5.08 -15.99 -7.80
N TYR A 161 -6.11 -16.79 -7.61
CA TYR A 161 -6.69 -17.07 -6.29
C TYR A 161 -6.81 -18.59 -6.08
N ASP A 162 -6.77 -18.99 -4.83
CA ASP A 162 -7.13 -20.36 -4.45
C ASP A 162 -8.65 -20.59 -4.48
N SER A 163 -9.06 -21.82 -4.18
CA SER A 163 -10.49 -22.20 -4.14
C SER A 163 -11.28 -21.46 -3.06
N GLN A 164 -10.62 -20.94 -2.03
CA GLN A 164 -11.19 -20.17 -0.92
C GLN A 164 -11.28 -18.68 -1.24
N GLY A 165 -10.72 -18.22 -2.38
CA GLY A 165 -10.71 -16.83 -2.81
C GLY A 165 -9.56 -16.01 -2.20
N ARG A 166 -8.51 -16.66 -1.66
CA ARG A 166 -7.31 -15.99 -1.16
C ARG A 166 -6.34 -15.76 -2.31
N LEU A 167 -5.73 -14.59 -2.37
CA LEU A 167 -4.76 -14.23 -3.42
C LEU A 167 -3.52 -15.09 -3.32
N LEU A 168 -3.17 -15.79 -4.39
CA LEU A 168 -1.94 -16.59 -4.51
C LEU A 168 -0.85 -15.88 -5.28
N VAL A 169 -1.22 -15.17 -6.35
CA VAL A 169 -0.28 -14.55 -7.27
C VAL A 169 -0.80 -13.20 -7.72
N LYS A 170 0.05 -12.17 -7.66
CA LYS A 170 -0.08 -10.96 -8.47
C LYS A 170 1.13 -10.91 -9.38
N LYS A 171 0.94 -10.86 -10.69
CA LYS A 171 2.04 -10.83 -11.64
C LYS A 171 1.80 -9.87 -12.79
N TYR A 172 2.89 -9.34 -13.32
CA TYR A 172 2.88 -8.50 -14.50
C TYR A 172 2.61 -9.36 -15.76
N ASP A 173 1.77 -8.86 -16.67
CA ASP A 173 1.49 -9.55 -17.94
C ASP A 173 2.51 -9.18 -19.02
N PHE A 174 3.60 -9.94 -19.07
CA PHE A 174 4.66 -9.72 -20.06
C PHE A 174 4.19 -9.90 -21.52
N ALA A 175 3.18 -10.75 -21.76
CA ALA A 175 2.65 -10.93 -23.11
C ALA A 175 1.93 -9.67 -23.59
N TYR A 176 1.20 -9.02 -22.70
CA TYR A 176 0.58 -7.72 -22.95
C TYR A 176 1.65 -6.66 -23.26
N MET A 177 2.72 -6.60 -22.47
CA MET A 177 3.80 -5.64 -22.65
C MET A 177 4.59 -5.84 -23.94
N LYS A 178 4.82 -7.09 -24.32
CA LYS A 178 5.49 -7.41 -25.59
C LYS A 178 4.66 -7.01 -26.81
N ALA A 179 3.33 -6.98 -26.68
CA ALA A 179 2.42 -6.52 -27.72
C ALA A 179 2.40 -4.97 -27.84
N LEU A 180 2.74 -4.26 -26.76
CA LEU A 180 3.01 -2.82 -26.79
C LEU A 180 4.44 -2.66 -27.28
N LYS A 181 4.66 -1.99 -28.40
CA LYS A 181 5.99 -1.78 -28.99
C LYS A 181 6.98 -1.28 -27.91
N GLU A 182 8.20 -1.84 -27.92
CA GLU A 182 9.26 -1.64 -26.92
C GLU A 182 9.59 -0.18 -26.53
N THR A 183 9.21 0.78 -27.36
CA THR A 183 9.46 2.22 -27.15
C THR A 183 8.63 2.84 -26.01
N GLU A 184 7.59 2.17 -25.52
CA GLU A 184 6.70 2.69 -24.46
C GLU A 184 6.98 2.07 -23.08
N ILE A 185 7.91 1.12 -22.99
CA ILE A 185 8.14 0.31 -21.76
C ILE A 185 9.04 1.02 -20.74
N ASP A 186 9.80 2.01 -21.17
CA ASP A 186 10.96 2.48 -20.38
C ASP A 186 10.68 3.63 -19.40
N MET A 187 9.45 4.07 -19.25
CA MET A 187 9.14 5.22 -18.40
C MET A 187 8.48 4.84 -17.08
N GLY A 188 9.29 4.54 -16.09
CA GLY A 188 8.89 4.57 -14.67
C GLY A 188 8.49 3.25 -14.03
N LEU A 189 8.75 2.10 -14.65
CA LEU A 189 8.47 0.78 -14.07
C LEU A 189 9.64 0.16 -13.30
N SER A 190 10.75 0.89 -13.14
CA SER A 190 11.99 0.37 -12.54
C SER A 190 11.90 -0.02 -11.06
N GLU A 191 10.83 0.41 -10.36
CA GLU A 191 10.68 0.18 -8.92
C GLU A 191 9.46 -0.69 -8.55
N GLN A 192 8.74 -1.26 -9.53
CA GLN A 192 7.59 -2.10 -9.24
C GLN A 192 7.97 -3.57 -9.28
N SER A 193 7.68 -4.29 -8.20
CA SER A 193 7.80 -5.75 -8.17
C SER A 193 6.94 -6.38 -9.27
N PHE A 194 7.57 -7.25 -10.07
CA PHE A 194 6.92 -7.88 -11.23
C PHE A 194 6.05 -9.06 -10.87
N MET A 195 6.37 -9.74 -9.77
CA MET A 195 5.56 -10.84 -9.28
C MET A 195 5.56 -10.85 -7.76
N LYS A 196 4.38 -11.13 -7.19
CA LYS A 196 4.16 -11.32 -5.77
C LYS A 196 3.49 -12.66 -5.54
N LEU A 197 4.06 -13.47 -4.67
CA LEU A 197 3.52 -14.77 -4.28
C LEU A 197 3.08 -14.75 -2.83
N TYR A 198 1.94 -15.37 -2.56
CA TYR A 198 1.33 -15.47 -1.24
C TYR A 198 1.10 -16.93 -0.89
N GLU A 199 1.68 -17.38 0.19
CA GLU A 199 1.52 -18.74 0.72
C GLU A 199 0.78 -18.69 2.06
N TYR A 200 -0.19 -19.59 2.25
CA TYR A 200 -1.01 -19.65 3.45
C TYR A 200 -0.77 -20.95 4.22
N ASP A 201 -0.94 -20.88 5.54
CA ASP A 201 -0.95 -22.08 6.39
C ASP A 201 -2.30 -22.82 6.27
N THR A 202 -2.39 -23.96 6.93
CA THR A 202 -3.61 -24.79 6.95
C THR A 202 -4.79 -24.15 7.64
N ALA A 203 -4.55 -23.16 8.53
CA ALA A 203 -5.58 -22.38 9.20
C ALA A 203 -6.06 -21.19 8.34
N GLY A 204 -5.37 -20.91 7.21
CA GLY A 204 -5.71 -19.82 6.30
C GLY A 204 -4.98 -18.50 6.57
N ASN A 205 -4.05 -18.47 7.52
CA ASN A 205 -3.23 -17.29 7.77
C ASN A 205 -2.12 -17.18 6.72
N LEU A 206 -1.75 -15.96 6.35
CA LEU A 206 -0.58 -15.74 5.51
C LEU A 206 0.66 -16.29 6.22
N LYS A 207 1.39 -17.17 5.53
CA LYS A 207 2.61 -17.81 6.02
C LYS A 207 3.86 -17.20 5.42
N LYS A 208 3.81 -16.87 4.14
CA LYS A 208 4.94 -16.31 3.40
C LYS A 208 4.46 -15.41 2.29
N TYR A 209 5.17 -14.32 2.09
CA TYR A 209 5.02 -13.41 0.97
C TYR A 209 6.37 -13.24 0.30
N THR A 210 6.41 -13.30 -1.04
CA THR A 210 7.66 -13.16 -1.80
C THR A 210 7.46 -12.16 -2.92
N GLU A 211 8.37 -11.21 -3.05
CA GLU A 211 8.45 -10.26 -4.15
C GLU A 211 9.62 -10.59 -5.07
N TYR A 212 9.38 -10.46 -6.37
CA TYR A 212 10.36 -10.67 -7.43
C TYR A 212 10.49 -9.42 -8.27
N ASN A 213 11.72 -9.14 -8.72
CA ASN A 213 12.01 -8.07 -9.67
C ASN A 213 11.69 -8.48 -11.12
N ARG A 214 12.02 -7.61 -12.07
CA ARG A 214 11.81 -7.82 -13.51
C ARG A 214 12.61 -8.99 -14.08
N GLN A 215 13.76 -9.28 -13.53
CA GLN A 215 14.65 -10.36 -13.95
C GLN A 215 14.19 -11.72 -13.44
N GLY A 216 13.29 -11.73 -12.46
CA GLY A 216 12.82 -12.92 -11.78
C GLY A 216 13.60 -13.22 -10.50
N ASP A 217 14.52 -12.32 -10.10
CA ASP A 217 15.27 -12.45 -8.86
C ASP A 217 14.38 -12.08 -7.67
N ILE A 218 14.63 -12.69 -6.53
CA ILE A 218 13.94 -12.35 -5.29
C ILE A 218 14.45 -11.00 -4.79
N GLU A 219 13.52 -10.09 -4.47
CA GLU A 219 13.81 -8.81 -3.81
C GLU A 219 13.51 -8.86 -2.33
N LYS A 220 12.44 -9.56 -1.96
CA LYS A 220 11.95 -9.57 -0.58
C LYS A 220 11.20 -10.84 -0.25
N ILE A 221 11.40 -11.35 0.98
CA ILE A 221 10.58 -12.39 1.59
C ILE A 221 10.10 -11.91 2.95
N ASP A 222 8.79 -11.95 3.19
CA ASP A 222 8.18 -11.77 4.50
C ASP A 222 7.67 -13.13 5.02
N ILE A 223 8.02 -13.48 6.24
CA ILE A 223 7.63 -14.72 6.89
C ILE A 223 6.71 -14.40 8.07
N TYR A 224 5.59 -15.10 8.12
CA TYR A 224 4.56 -14.93 9.15
C TYR A 224 4.41 -16.22 9.96
N LYS A 225 4.12 -16.06 11.23
CA LYS A 225 3.75 -17.14 12.13
C LYS A 225 2.54 -16.73 12.95
N GLU A 226 1.48 -17.55 12.91
CA GLU A 226 0.23 -17.27 13.64
C GLU A 226 -0.37 -15.90 13.34
N GLY A 227 -0.20 -15.40 12.09
CA GLY A 227 -0.65 -14.09 11.66
C GLY A 227 0.29 -12.92 11.96
N PHE A 228 1.38 -13.15 12.67
CA PHE A 228 2.40 -12.13 12.98
C PHE A 228 3.57 -12.22 11.99
N LEU A 229 4.03 -11.06 11.53
CA LEU A 229 5.27 -10.96 10.76
C LEU A 229 6.45 -11.25 11.68
N VAL A 230 7.20 -12.33 11.41
CA VAL A 230 8.33 -12.73 12.28
C VAL A 230 9.68 -12.48 11.64
N GLU A 231 9.74 -12.39 10.31
CA GLU A 231 11.01 -12.16 9.61
C GLU A 231 10.76 -11.42 8.30
N ILE A 232 11.66 -10.50 7.95
CA ILE A 232 11.80 -9.90 6.61
C ILE A 232 13.21 -10.20 6.13
N GLN A 233 13.32 -10.72 4.92
CA GLN A 233 14.58 -10.91 4.20
C GLN A 233 14.58 -10.00 2.98
N ARG A 234 15.67 -9.24 2.77
CA ARG A 234 15.87 -8.39 1.59
C ARG A 234 17.07 -8.87 0.81
N TYR A 235 16.90 -8.91 -0.49
CA TYR A 235 17.87 -9.47 -1.42
C TYR A 235 18.30 -8.41 -2.42
N GLU A 236 19.57 -8.44 -2.81
CA GLU A 236 20.11 -7.74 -3.97
C GLU A 236 20.80 -8.77 -4.86
N ARG A 237 20.32 -8.93 -6.12
CA ARG A 237 20.83 -9.92 -7.08
C ARG A 237 20.83 -11.36 -6.53
N ASP A 238 19.72 -11.76 -5.90
CA ASP A 238 19.55 -13.04 -5.20
C ASP A 238 20.47 -13.26 -3.98
N GLU A 239 21.26 -12.29 -3.58
CA GLU A 239 22.06 -12.34 -2.36
C GLU A 239 21.35 -11.64 -1.21
N LEU A 240 21.23 -12.34 -0.06
CA LEU A 240 20.65 -11.75 1.15
C LEU A 240 21.56 -10.64 1.66
N PHE A 241 21.09 -9.40 1.65
CA PHE A 241 21.87 -8.28 2.15
C PHE A 241 21.41 -7.75 3.52
N GLU A 242 20.13 -7.96 3.86
CA GLU A 242 19.59 -7.54 5.15
C GLU A 242 18.49 -8.50 5.61
N LYS A 243 18.45 -8.78 6.91
CA LYS A 243 17.41 -9.56 7.57
C LYS A 243 16.90 -8.86 8.81
N SER A 244 15.57 -8.70 8.92
CA SER A 244 14.92 -8.23 10.14
C SER A 244 14.19 -9.38 10.81
N ILE A 245 14.36 -9.53 12.12
CA ILE A 245 13.61 -10.48 12.96
C ILE A 245 12.73 -9.71 13.93
N PHE A 246 11.47 -10.10 14.02
CA PHE A 246 10.47 -9.49 14.88
C PHE A 246 10.10 -10.44 16.02
N THR A 247 10.02 -9.88 17.22
CA THR A 247 9.52 -10.55 18.41
C THR A 247 8.42 -9.71 19.05
N TYR A 248 7.44 -10.37 19.66
CA TYR A 248 6.27 -9.74 20.23
C TYR A 248 6.11 -10.16 21.68
N ASP A 249 6.01 -9.19 22.58
CA ASP A 249 5.72 -9.40 24.00
C ASP A 249 4.72 -8.35 24.49
N ASN A 250 3.52 -8.77 24.92
CA ASN A 250 2.52 -7.92 25.58
C ASN A 250 2.32 -6.53 24.99
N ARG A 251 2.12 -6.43 23.64
CA ARG A 251 1.97 -5.20 22.84
C ARG A 251 3.27 -4.45 22.56
N LYS A 252 4.41 -5.02 22.88
CA LYS A 252 5.71 -4.53 22.45
C LYS A 252 6.15 -5.36 21.25
N GLU A 253 6.53 -4.67 20.20
CA GLU A 253 7.13 -5.27 19.02
C GLU A 253 8.59 -4.84 19.00
N GLN A 254 9.50 -5.79 18.84
CA GLN A 254 10.92 -5.54 18.72
C GLN A 254 11.39 -6.06 17.36
N GLU A 255 12.15 -5.24 16.67
CA GLU A 255 12.83 -5.59 15.42
C GLU A 255 14.34 -5.59 15.66
N THR A 256 15.03 -6.68 15.30
CA THR A 256 16.49 -6.72 15.21
C THR A 256 16.88 -6.88 13.76
N VAL A 257 17.70 -5.96 13.26
CA VAL A 257 18.19 -5.97 11.88
C VAL A 257 19.60 -6.51 11.85
N TYR A 258 19.87 -7.42 10.95
CA TYR A 258 21.15 -8.08 10.72
C TYR A 258 21.66 -7.75 9.33
N ASP A 259 22.98 -7.62 9.18
CA ASP A 259 23.66 -7.53 7.89
C ASP A 259 23.74 -8.91 7.20
N GLN A 260 24.40 -8.96 6.06
CA GLN A 260 24.60 -10.18 5.26
C GLN A 260 25.45 -11.25 6.00
N GLU A 261 26.33 -10.85 6.90
CA GLU A 261 27.16 -11.73 7.72
C GLU A 261 26.41 -12.28 8.96
N GLY A 262 25.18 -11.79 9.19
CA GLY A 262 24.36 -12.16 10.36
C GLY A 262 24.73 -11.39 11.63
N THR A 263 25.45 -10.27 11.50
CA THR A 263 25.76 -9.39 12.62
C THR A 263 24.60 -8.44 12.87
N PRO A 264 24.11 -8.28 14.13
CA PRO A 264 23.08 -7.33 14.43
C PRO A 264 23.62 -5.88 14.30
N ILE A 265 22.95 -5.09 13.45
CA ILE A 265 23.35 -3.72 13.15
C ILE A 265 22.39 -2.67 13.72
N ARG A 266 21.13 -3.04 13.96
CA ARG A 266 20.13 -2.14 14.51
C ARG A 266 19.10 -2.89 15.36
N LEU A 267 18.72 -2.27 16.47
CA LEU A 267 17.61 -2.70 17.32
C LEU A 267 16.54 -1.62 17.30
N ALA A 268 15.30 -2.01 17.08
CA ALA A 268 14.16 -1.11 17.18
C ALA A 268 13.08 -1.68 18.10
N MET A 269 12.46 -0.81 18.85
CA MET A 269 11.31 -1.13 19.71
C MET A 269 10.12 -0.28 19.29
N TYR A 270 8.99 -0.94 19.05
CA TYR A 270 7.75 -0.27 18.69
C TYR A 270 6.81 -0.24 19.88
N ASN A 271 6.31 0.94 20.20
CA ASN A 271 5.31 1.14 21.24
C ASN A 271 4.01 1.62 20.59
N THR A 272 2.90 0.99 20.95
CA THR A 272 1.57 1.30 20.43
C THR A 272 0.64 1.75 21.54
N THR A 273 -0.16 2.77 21.26
CA THR A 273 -1.20 3.28 22.16
C THR A 273 -2.56 3.24 21.45
N PHE A 274 -3.59 2.86 22.19
CA PHE A 274 -4.95 2.74 21.68
C PHE A 274 -5.89 3.67 22.46
N ASP A 275 -6.95 4.13 21.79
CA ASP A 275 -8.04 4.86 22.44
C ASP A 275 -8.99 3.90 23.20
N THR A 276 -10.05 4.45 23.80
CA THR A 276 -11.06 3.68 24.54
C THR A 276 -11.92 2.77 23.65
N GLN A 277 -11.97 3.00 22.33
CA GLN A 277 -12.65 2.17 21.35
C GLN A 277 -11.74 1.04 20.84
N GLY A 278 -10.46 1.06 21.21
CA GLY A 278 -9.44 0.13 20.74
C GLY A 278 -8.89 0.47 19.35
N ASN A 279 -8.98 1.74 18.94
CA ASN A 279 -8.31 2.23 17.73
C ASN A 279 -6.88 2.65 18.07
N LEU A 280 -5.91 2.28 17.22
CA LEU A 280 -4.54 2.74 17.34
C LEU A 280 -4.52 4.27 17.17
N ILE A 281 -3.92 4.97 18.14
CA ILE A 281 -3.77 6.43 18.10
C ILE A 281 -2.32 6.90 18.03
N LEU A 282 -1.38 6.06 18.47
CA LEU A 282 0.04 6.38 18.38
C LEU A 282 0.86 5.11 18.20
N LYS A 283 1.78 5.11 17.23
CA LYS A 283 2.87 4.14 17.12
C LYS A 283 4.18 4.89 17.04
N THR A 284 5.10 4.57 17.93
CA THR A 284 6.46 5.12 17.93
C THR A 284 7.47 4.03 17.70
N LYS A 285 8.57 4.38 17.03
CA LYS A 285 9.75 3.55 16.88
C LYS A 285 10.90 4.20 17.63
N GLU A 286 11.39 3.52 18.65
CA GLU A 286 12.66 3.83 19.29
C GLU A 286 13.70 2.90 18.68
N TYR A 287 14.76 3.43 18.11
CA TYR A 287 15.81 2.62 17.52
C TYR A 287 17.19 3.04 18.03
N GLU A 288 18.05 2.06 18.11
CA GLU A 288 19.44 2.16 18.49
C GLU A 288 20.25 1.50 17.37
N GLU A 289 21.12 2.28 16.71
CA GLU A 289 22.18 1.72 15.88
C GLU A 289 23.12 0.95 16.80
N ILE A 290 23.52 -0.26 16.42
CA ILE A 290 24.49 -1.06 17.17
C ILE A 290 25.86 -0.77 16.57
N PRO A 291 26.59 0.26 17.02
CA PRO A 291 27.85 0.63 16.40
C PRO A 291 28.96 -0.26 16.93
N ASN A 292 29.93 -0.50 16.09
CA ASN A 292 31.24 -0.96 16.55
C ASN A 292 31.96 0.09 17.44
N ASN A 293 31.28 1.16 17.87
CA ASN A 293 31.85 2.28 18.60
C ASN A 293 30.93 2.91 19.65
N THR A 294 31.50 3.45 20.68
CA THR A 294 31.09 3.72 22.05
C THR A 294 29.98 4.75 22.32
N ASN A 295 29.37 5.38 21.32
CA ASN A 295 28.29 6.36 21.53
C ASN A 295 26.95 5.79 21.05
N LYS A 296 26.16 5.26 21.97
CA LYS A 296 24.81 4.78 21.73
C LYS A 296 23.83 5.96 21.78
N GLU A 297 23.52 6.54 20.65
CA GLU A 297 22.41 7.50 20.56
C GLU A 297 21.09 6.75 20.30
N LYS A 298 20.15 6.89 21.23
CA LYS A 298 18.77 6.43 21.05
C LYS A 298 17.98 7.49 20.33
N THR A 299 17.37 7.11 19.23
CA THR A 299 16.48 7.98 18.46
C THR A 299 15.04 7.51 18.60
N ILE A 300 14.14 8.41 18.98
CA ILE A 300 12.70 8.13 19.01
C ILE A 300 12.06 8.82 17.82
N LYS A 301 11.33 8.05 17.02
CA LYS A 301 10.58 8.55 15.88
C LYS A 301 9.10 8.19 16.01
N VAL A 302 8.23 9.16 15.82
CA VAL A 302 6.80 8.90 15.61
C VAL A 302 6.64 8.35 14.20
N ILE A 303 6.14 7.14 14.06
CA ILE A 303 5.94 6.49 12.77
C ILE A 303 4.48 6.47 12.35
N GLU A 304 3.57 6.63 13.31
CA GLU A 304 2.15 6.74 13.04
C GLU A 304 1.46 7.49 14.17
N LYS A 305 0.63 8.47 13.85
CA LYS A 305 -0.24 9.17 14.79
C LYS A 305 -1.63 9.32 14.19
N ARG A 306 -2.65 9.06 15.01
CA ARG A 306 -4.06 9.26 14.64
C ARG A 306 -4.75 10.11 15.70
N GLU A 307 -5.56 11.05 15.24
CA GLU A 307 -6.53 11.77 16.09
C GLU A 307 -7.91 11.47 15.52
N ILE A 308 -8.81 10.96 16.36
CA ILE A 308 -10.11 10.42 15.92
C ILE A 308 -11.22 11.21 16.60
N GLU A 309 -12.09 11.79 15.79
CA GLU A 309 -13.34 12.40 16.24
C GLU A 309 -14.50 11.46 15.93
N TYR A 310 -15.39 11.26 16.88
CA TYR A 310 -16.54 10.39 16.74
C TYR A 310 -17.83 11.19 16.57
N TYR A 311 -18.80 10.61 15.87
CA TYR A 311 -20.16 11.10 15.92
C TYR A 311 -20.76 10.80 17.31
N PRO A 312 -21.62 11.69 17.82
CA PRO A 312 -22.34 11.45 19.07
C PRO A 312 -23.36 10.31 18.97
#